data_74eb3b63e12fd648641bbf1e7152db61
#
_entry.id   74eb3b63e12fd648641bbf1e7152db61
#
_cell.length_a   1.000
_cell.length_b   1.000
_cell.length_c   1.000
_cell.angle_alpha   90.00
_cell.angle_beta   90.00
_cell.angle_gamma   90.00
#
_symmetry.space_group_name_H-M   'P 1'
#
loop_
_entity.id
_entity.type
_entity.pdbx_description
1 polymer ?
#
loop_
_entity_poly.entity_id
_entity_poly.type
_entity_poly.pdbx_seq_one_letter_code
_entity_poly.pdbx_strand_id
1 'polypeptide(L)'
;LPGSALPSGTGSKRPRASTLSRYNMVTIGITGPTGCGKTTLLQEIAARGGEIVDCDALYYELLKTDPDLKAALAAAFGEIFLPDSSLDRPKLASLVFSSADKLAKLNEIVFFHVGRAVKHRKAQAEASGKPIFAIDAINLLESGMGALCDVTVCVLAPRDVRMQRIMARDGLTEPAARARIDAQKPDEFYRTGCQVILTNDTSLEAFRDASRRLLNDITKEETP
;
A
#
# COMPACT_ATOMS: atom_id res chain seq x y z
N LEU A 1 31.31 34.31 67.50
CA LEU A 1 30.96 35.16 66.35
C LEU A 1 30.34 34.32 65.22
N PRO A 2 29.24 34.72 64.59
CA PRO A 2 28.37 33.75 63.93
C PRO A 2 28.67 33.52 62.43
N GLY A 3 28.59 32.27 62.04
CA GLY A 3 28.72 31.84 60.68
C GLY A 3 27.47 32.11 59.87
N SER A 4 27.62 32.67 58.66
CA SER A 4 26.57 32.86 57.68
C SER A 4 26.37 31.59 56.84
N ALA A 5 25.19 31.04 56.91
CA ALA A 5 24.76 29.94 56.06
C ALA A 5 24.36 30.46 54.69
N LEU A 6 24.90 29.86 53.64
CA LEU A 6 24.47 30.07 52.26
C LEU A 6 23.23 29.21 51.96
N PRO A 7 22.26 29.70 51.16
CA PRO A 7 21.09 28.91 50.78
C PRO A 7 21.46 27.92 49.67
N SER A 8 21.04 26.70 49.86
CA SER A 8 21.14 25.56 48.94
C SER A 8 20.40 25.81 47.63
N GLY A 9 21.04 25.46 46.56
CA GLY A 9 20.60 25.64 45.18
C GLY A 9 19.27 24.98 44.84
N THR A 10 18.53 25.71 44.07
CA THR A 10 17.32 25.27 43.40
C THR A 10 17.62 24.18 42.37
N GLY A 11 17.23 22.94 42.70
CA GLY A 11 17.31 21.81 41.80
C GLY A 11 16.39 22.04 40.56
N SER A 12 17.02 22.37 39.46
CA SER A 12 16.38 22.33 38.16
C SER A 12 15.90 20.89 37.86
N LYS A 13 14.61 20.64 38.00
CA LYS A 13 13.96 19.43 37.52
C LYS A 13 14.05 19.43 35.97
N ARG A 14 14.99 18.65 35.44
CA ARG A 14 14.94 18.27 34.00
C ARG A 14 13.58 17.65 33.75
N PRO A 15 12.88 18.02 32.66
CA PRO A 15 11.64 17.34 32.27
C PRO A 15 11.99 15.86 32.01
N ARG A 16 11.27 14.97 32.68
CA ARG A 16 11.34 13.54 32.41
C ARG A 16 11.00 13.38 30.90
N ALA A 17 11.97 12.85 30.18
CA ALA A 17 11.71 12.35 28.83
C ALA A 17 10.49 11.42 28.95
N SER A 18 9.40 11.82 28.30
CA SER A 18 8.22 10.98 28.13
C SER A 18 8.72 9.67 27.55
N THR A 19 8.41 8.60 28.24
CA THR A 19 8.57 7.23 27.75
C THR A 19 7.70 7.14 26.49
N LEU A 20 8.29 7.42 25.34
CA LEU A 20 7.68 7.11 24.05
C LEU A 20 7.54 5.60 24.05
N SER A 21 6.32 5.13 24.20
CA SER A 21 5.93 3.75 23.99
C SER A 21 6.51 3.33 22.65
N ARG A 22 7.43 2.37 22.67
CA ARG A 22 7.95 1.72 21.46
C ARG A 22 6.86 0.80 20.90
N TYR A 23 5.81 1.37 20.37
CA TYR A 23 4.98 0.63 19.43
C TYR A 23 5.77 0.60 18.13
N ASN A 24 6.36 -0.55 17.82
CA ASN A 24 6.89 -0.75 16.49
C ASN A 24 5.73 -0.61 15.52
N MET A 25 5.88 0.24 14.51
CA MET A 25 4.88 0.39 13.45
C MET A 25 4.75 -0.92 12.69
N VAL A 26 3.54 -1.47 12.62
CA VAL A 26 3.27 -2.69 11.84
C VAL A 26 3.07 -2.33 10.37
N THR A 27 3.78 -3.01 9.48
CA THR A 27 3.66 -2.84 8.04
C THR A 27 2.78 -3.94 7.46
N ILE A 28 1.64 -3.55 6.87
CA ILE A 28 0.66 -4.48 6.30
C ILE A 28 0.66 -4.32 4.78
N GLY A 29 0.98 -5.37 4.04
CA GLY A 29 0.78 -5.44 2.59
C GLY A 29 -0.62 -5.90 2.28
N ILE A 30 -1.35 -5.14 1.48
CA ILE A 30 -2.74 -5.45 1.11
C ILE A 30 -2.82 -5.64 -0.39
N THR A 31 -3.34 -6.78 -0.79
CA THR A 31 -3.57 -7.11 -2.20
C THR A 31 -4.91 -7.82 -2.39
N GLY A 32 -5.20 -8.17 -3.62
CA GLY A 32 -6.41 -8.89 -4.00
C GLY A 32 -7.02 -8.32 -5.27
N PRO A 33 -7.84 -9.12 -5.94
CA PRO A 33 -8.38 -8.77 -7.24
C PRO A 33 -9.36 -7.59 -7.17
N THR A 34 -9.61 -6.96 -8.32
CA THR A 34 -10.54 -5.82 -8.40
C THR A 34 -11.96 -6.22 -7.93
N GLY A 35 -12.64 -5.33 -7.22
CA GLY A 35 -13.99 -5.56 -6.70
C GLY A 35 -14.05 -6.39 -5.42
N CYS A 36 -12.93 -6.88 -4.88
CA CYS A 36 -12.91 -7.70 -3.65
C CYS A 36 -13.23 -6.93 -2.37
N GLY A 37 -13.05 -5.58 -2.34
CA GLY A 37 -13.40 -4.75 -1.18
C GLY A 37 -12.21 -4.31 -0.32
N LYS A 38 -11.00 -4.24 -0.85
CA LYS A 38 -9.80 -3.72 -0.14
C LYS A 38 -10.05 -2.38 0.55
N THR A 39 -10.80 -1.49 -0.10
CA THR A 39 -11.12 -0.16 0.42
C THR A 39 -11.72 -0.19 1.83
N THR A 40 -12.53 -1.19 2.15
CA THR A 40 -13.13 -1.32 3.50
C THR A 40 -12.07 -1.61 4.56
N LEU A 41 -11.14 -2.52 4.29
CA LEU A 41 -10.01 -2.79 5.19
C LEU A 41 -9.11 -1.56 5.34
N LEU A 42 -8.82 -0.85 4.23
CA LEU A 42 -8.03 0.39 4.25
C LEU A 42 -8.71 1.49 5.08
N GLN A 43 -10.04 1.62 5.02
CA GLN A 43 -10.78 2.56 5.86
C GLN A 43 -10.64 2.23 7.36
N GLU A 44 -10.66 0.96 7.74
CA GLU A 44 -10.46 0.55 9.14
C GLU A 44 -9.01 0.80 9.62
N ILE A 45 -8.03 0.70 8.72
CA ILE A 45 -6.64 1.10 9.01
C ILE A 45 -6.52 2.61 9.20
N ALA A 46 -7.12 3.40 8.31
CA ALA A 46 -7.14 4.86 8.40
C ALA A 46 -7.80 5.34 9.71
N ALA A 47 -8.91 4.71 10.11
CA ALA A 47 -9.62 5.01 11.35
C ALA A 47 -8.77 4.77 12.61
N ARG A 48 -7.71 3.95 12.52
CA ARG A 48 -6.72 3.70 13.58
C ARG A 48 -5.49 4.60 13.51
N GLY A 49 -5.50 5.61 12.63
CA GLY A 49 -4.37 6.51 12.43
C GLY A 49 -3.24 5.92 11.59
N GLY A 50 -3.49 4.80 10.91
CA GLY A 50 -2.54 4.19 10.00
C GLY A 50 -2.27 5.06 8.77
N GLU A 51 -1.06 4.98 8.25
CA GLU A 51 -0.66 5.58 6.98
C GLU A 51 -0.88 4.57 5.85
N ILE A 52 -1.47 5.01 4.74
CA ILE A 52 -1.78 4.17 3.59
C ILE A 52 -1.06 4.69 2.37
N VAL A 53 -0.38 3.81 1.66
CA VAL A 53 0.20 4.08 0.35
C VAL A 53 -0.50 3.23 -0.69
N ASP A 54 -1.27 3.89 -1.55
CA ASP A 54 -1.79 3.32 -2.79
C ASP A 54 -0.68 3.37 -3.84
N CYS A 55 -0.16 2.22 -4.24
CA CYS A 55 0.97 2.13 -5.17
C CYS A 55 0.60 2.55 -6.60
N ASP A 56 -0.66 2.40 -7.00
CA ASP A 56 -1.12 2.88 -8.31
C ASP A 56 -1.16 4.42 -8.33
N ALA A 57 -1.72 5.02 -7.30
CA ALA A 57 -1.72 6.48 -7.15
C ALA A 57 -0.30 7.04 -7.03
N LEU A 58 0.56 6.37 -6.27
CA LEU A 58 1.98 6.75 -6.13
C LEU A 58 2.72 6.70 -7.46
N TYR A 59 2.50 5.69 -8.29
CA TYR A 59 3.08 5.63 -9.63
C TYR A 59 2.71 6.85 -10.48
N TYR A 60 1.43 7.26 -10.46
CA TYR A 60 0.99 8.46 -11.19
C TYR A 60 1.55 9.77 -10.60
N GLU A 61 1.81 9.82 -9.31
CA GLU A 61 2.51 10.93 -8.67
C GLU A 61 3.98 10.98 -9.14
N LEU A 62 4.66 9.84 -9.12
CA LEU A 62 6.05 9.73 -9.55
C LEU A 62 6.25 10.07 -11.04
N LEU A 63 5.29 9.71 -11.90
CA LEU A 63 5.31 10.15 -13.30
C LEU A 63 5.31 11.67 -13.47
N LYS A 64 4.89 12.44 -12.46
CA LYS A 64 4.92 13.90 -12.47
C LYS A 64 6.15 14.47 -11.77
N THR A 65 6.64 13.80 -10.73
CA THR A 65 7.58 14.36 -9.75
C THR A 65 8.95 13.69 -9.75
N ASP A 66 9.11 12.47 -10.31
CA ASP A 66 10.37 11.74 -10.34
C ASP A 66 11.00 11.82 -11.76
N PRO A 67 12.03 12.67 -11.97
CA PRO A 67 12.71 12.78 -13.27
C PRO A 67 13.48 11.50 -13.63
N ASP A 68 13.97 10.74 -12.64
CA ASP A 68 14.72 9.51 -12.88
C ASP A 68 13.79 8.40 -13.42
N LEU A 69 12.55 8.32 -12.92
CA LEU A 69 11.54 7.42 -13.49
C LEU A 69 11.25 7.77 -14.95
N LYS A 70 11.06 9.05 -15.27
CA LYS A 70 10.82 9.49 -16.65
C LYS A 70 11.99 9.16 -17.56
N ALA A 71 13.22 9.44 -17.11
CA ALA A 71 14.42 9.14 -17.85
C ALA A 71 14.58 7.64 -18.11
N ALA A 72 14.35 6.79 -17.09
CA ALA A 72 14.41 5.34 -17.24
C ALA A 72 13.36 4.80 -18.23
N LEU A 73 12.14 5.32 -18.17
CA LEU A 73 11.07 4.94 -19.09
C LEU A 73 11.39 5.40 -20.53
N ALA A 74 11.87 6.63 -20.73
CA ALA A 74 12.27 7.13 -22.05
C ALA A 74 13.45 6.35 -22.63
N ALA A 75 14.42 5.98 -21.81
CA ALA A 75 15.57 5.17 -22.24
C ALA A 75 15.14 3.75 -22.68
N ALA A 76 14.15 3.16 -22.02
CA ALA A 76 13.66 1.81 -22.32
C ALA A 76 12.68 1.77 -23.51
N PHE A 77 11.85 2.80 -23.69
CA PHE A 77 10.70 2.76 -24.61
C PHE A 77 10.71 3.87 -25.67
N GLY A 78 11.72 4.75 -25.66
CA GLY A 78 11.83 5.86 -26.61
C GLY A 78 10.86 7.00 -26.30
N GLU A 79 10.37 7.65 -27.36
CA GLU A 79 9.49 8.82 -27.27
C GLU A 79 8.07 8.44 -26.83
N ILE A 80 7.89 8.20 -25.54
CA ILE A 80 6.59 7.87 -24.92
C ILE A 80 6.03 9.01 -24.07
N PHE A 81 6.65 10.19 -24.11
CA PHE A 81 6.13 11.39 -23.44
C PHE A 81 5.68 12.41 -24.47
N LEU A 82 4.56 13.08 -24.19
CA LEU A 82 4.02 14.16 -24.99
C LEU A 82 4.81 15.47 -24.76
N PRO A 83 4.62 16.52 -25.60
CA PRO A 83 5.30 17.81 -25.43
C PRO A 83 5.09 18.48 -24.07
N ASP A 84 3.96 18.21 -23.40
CA ASP A 84 3.64 18.66 -22.04
C ASP A 84 4.28 17.80 -20.94
N SER A 85 5.15 16.87 -21.31
CA SER A 85 5.82 15.91 -20.44
C SER A 85 4.90 14.89 -19.76
N SER A 86 3.65 14.78 -20.18
CA SER A 86 2.75 13.70 -19.76
C SER A 86 3.05 12.41 -20.52
N LEU A 87 2.76 11.27 -19.90
CA LEU A 87 2.95 9.95 -20.50
C LEU A 87 1.89 9.69 -21.59
N ASP A 88 2.33 9.36 -22.80
CA ASP A 88 1.47 8.80 -23.87
C ASP A 88 1.11 7.35 -23.53
N ARG A 89 0.04 7.20 -22.73
CA ARG A 89 -0.41 5.89 -22.24
C ARG A 89 -0.81 4.93 -23.37
N PRO A 90 -1.56 5.35 -24.40
CA PRO A 90 -1.87 4.47 -25.52
C PRO A 90 -0.63 3.95 -26.24
N LYS A 91 0.35 4.81 -26.47
CA LYS A 91 1.63 4.43 -27.10
C LYS A 91 2.42 3.43 -26.26
N LEU A 92 2.58 3.71 -24.96
CA LEU A 92 3.26 2.78 -24.05
C LEU A 92 2.52 1.44 -23.97
N ALA A 93 1.19 1.45 -23.84
CA ALA A 93 0.36 0.25 -23.79
C ALA A 93 0.55 -0.59 -25.08
N SER A 94 0.52 0.01 -26.24
CA SER A 94 0.78 -0.68 -27.53
C SER A 94 2.15 -1.33 -27.56
N LEU A 95 3.18 -0.67 -27.03
CA LEU A 95 4.55 -1.19 -26.98
C LEU A 95 4.69 -2.38 -26.03
N VAL A 96 4.11 -2.30 -24.84
CA VAL A 96 4.32 -3.33 -23.81
C VAL A 96 3.39 -4.54 -23.96
N PHE A 97 2.18 -4.35 -24.45
CA PHE A 97 1.26 -5.48 -24.70
C PHE A 97 1.63 -6.32 -25.93
N SER A 98 2.50 -5.79 -26.81
CA SER A 98 3.03 -6.55 -27.95
C SER A 98 4.19 -7.49 -27.61
N SER A 99 4.77 -7.41 -26.40
CA SER A 99 5.98 -8.16 -26.03
C SER A 99 6.07 -8.39 -24.52
N ALA A 100 6.15 -9.66 -24.12
CA ALA A 100 6.34 -10.03 -22.71
C ALA A 100 7.61 -9.41 -22.10
N ASP A 101 8.70 -9.32 -22.88
CA ASP A 101 9.96 -8.72 -22.42
C ASP A 101 9.82 -7.24 -22.15
N LYS A 102 9.07 -6.52 -23.01
CA LYS A 102 8.80 -5.10 -22.80
C LYS A 102 7.92 -4.86 -21.58
N LEU A 103 6.92 -5.72 -21.36
CA LEU A 103 6.09 -5.65 -20.16
C LEU A 103 6.91 -5.93 -18.89
N ALA A 104 7.79 -6.94 -18.94
CA ALA A 104 8.70 -7.25 -17.83
C ALA A 104 9.64 -6.06 -17.54
N LYS A 105 10.18 -5.42 -18.60
CA LYS A 105 11.04 -4.23 -18.45
C LYS A 105 10.28 -3.04 -17.86
N LEU A 106 9.04 -2.81 -18.27
CA LEU A 106 8.19 -1.79 -17.66
C LEU A 106 8.00 -2.06 -16.16
N ASN A 107 7.63 -3.28 -15.82
CA ASN A 107 7.43 -3.68 -14.43
C ASN A 107 8.70 -3.51 -13.58
N GLU A 108 9.87 -3.90 -14.09
CA GLU A 108 11.16 -3.72 -13.42
C GLU A 108 11.41 -2.24 -13.06
N ILE A 109 11.25 -1.34 -14.04
CA ILE A 109 11.46 0.09 -13.84
C ILE A 109 10.43 0.65 -12.83
N VAL A 110 9.15 0.35 -13.00
CA VAL A 110 8.08 0.85 -12.14
C VAL A 110 8.24 0.33 -10.71
N PHE A 111 8.49 -0.97 -10.54
CA PHE A 111 8.63 -1.57 -9.20
C PHE A 111 9.84 -1.02 -8.46
N PHE A 112 10.95 -0.75 -9.16
CA PHE A 112 12.11 -0.11 -8.54
C PHE A 112 11.79 1.29 -7.99
N HIS A 113 11.19 2.17 -8.80
CA HIS A 113 10.91 3.54 -8.40
C HIS A 113 9.79 3.64 -7.36
N VAL A 114 8.71 2.90 -7.55
CA VAL A 114 7.61 2.82 -6.56
C VAL A 114 8.12 2.23 -5.25
N GLY A 115 8.88 1.14 -5.29
CA GLY A 115 9.46 0.52 -4.10
C GLY A 115 10.39 1.46 -3.33
N ARG A 116 11.21 2.27 -4.02
CA ARG A 116 12.04 3.32 -3.41
C ARG A 116 11.17 4.36 -2.69
N ALA A 117 10.11 4.84 -3.34
CA ALA A 117 9.21 5.83 -2.76
C ALA A 117 8.39 5.26 -1.58
N VAL A 118 7.94 3.99 -1.66
CA VAL A 118 7.28 3.28 -0.55
C VAL A 118 8.21 3.20 0.67
N LYS A 119 9.47 2.81 0.49
CA LYS A 119 10.46 2.76 1.59
C LYS A 119 10.65 4.13 2.25
N HIS A 120 10.70 5.18 1.46
CA HIS A 120 10.81 6.56 1.98
C HIS A 120 9.58 6.96 2.79
N ARG A 121 8.37 6.70 2.28
CA ARG A 121 7.11 6.98 3.00
C ARG A 121 6.97 6.14 4.27
N LYS A 122 7.40 4.88 4.23
CA LYS A 122 7.45 4.02 5.43
C LYS A 122 8.31 4.64 6.53
N ALA A 123 9.53 5.08 6.19
CA ALA A 123 10.42 5.72 7.16
C ALA A 123 9.84 7.04 7.73
N GLN A 124 9.13 7.81 6.93
CA GLN A 124 8.43 9.02 7.38
C GLN A 124 7.26 8.69 8.33
N ALA A 125 6.48 7.67 8.02
CA ALA A 125 5.39 7.20 8.87
C ALA A 125 5.91 6.70 10.22
N GLU A 126 7.01 5.95 10.22
CA GLU A 126 7.69 5.46 11.42
C GLU A 126 8.20 6.63 12.27
N ALA A 127 8.90 7.59 11.67
CA ALA A 127 9.37 8.80 12.34
C ALA A 127 8.24 9.67 12.91
N SER A 128 7.06 9.60 12.31
CA SER A 128 5.83 10.29 12.73
C SER A 128 5.03 9.50 13.78
N GLY A 129 5.50 8.34 14.21
CA GLY A 129 4.85 7.51 15.23
C GLY A 129 3.53 6.88 14.77
N LYS A 130 3.37 6.61 13.48
CA LYS A 130 2.18 5.92 12.97
C LYS A 130 2.13 4.49 13.52
N PRO A 131 0.95 3.99 13.93
CA PRO A 131 0.84 2.63 14.46
C PRO A 131 0.87 1.57 13.35
N ILE A 132 0.37 1.90 12.16
CA ILE A 132 0.26 1.00 11.01
C ILE A 132 0.72 1.74 9.76
N PHE A 133 1.49 1.04 8.92
CA PHE A 133 1.80 1.44 7.55
C PHE A 133 1.24 0.40 6.58
N ALA A 134 0.31 0.80 5.71
CA ALA A 134 -0.34 -0.10 4.77
C ALA A 134 0.15 0.16 3.34
N ILE A 135 0.55 -0.90 2.64
CA ILE A 135 0.92 -0.90 1.23
C ILE A 135 -0.23 -1.53 0.44
N ASP A 136 -1.04 -0.73 -0.24
CA ASP A 136 -2.08 -1.23 -1.16
C ASP A 136 -1.49 -1.35 -2.56
N ALA A 137 -1.34 -2.57 -3.04
CA ALA A 137 -0.81 -2.86 -4.36
C ALA A 137 -1.45 -4.11 -4.96
N ILE A 138 -1.97 -4.00 -6.19
CA ILE A 138 -2.48 -5.17 -6.91
C ILE A 138 -1.34 -6.16 -7.24
N ASN A 139 -0.15 -5.64 -7.52
CA ASN A 139 1.06 -6.40 -7.83
C ASN A 139 1.99 -6.56 -6.60
N LEU A 140 1.45 -6.60 -5.39
CA LEU A 140 2.23 -6.69 -4.13
C LEU A 140 3.22 -7.86 -4.15
N LEU A 141 2.76 -9.00 -4.64
CA LEU A 141 3.55 -10.24 -4.66
C LEU A 141 4.60 -10.22 -5.77
N GLU A 142 4.21 -9.82 -6.99
CA GLU A 142 5.08 -9.78 -8.16
C GLU A 142 6.16 -8.70 -8.07
N SER A 143 5.85 -7.59 -7.41
CA SER A 143 6.79 -6.47 -7.23
C SER A 143 7.85 -6.72 -6.15
N GLY A 144 7.71 -7.79 -5.37
CA GLY A 144 8.57 -8.05 -4.21
C GLY A 144 8.32 -7.11 -3.02
N MET A 145 7.32 -6.20 -3.09
CA MET A 145 6.99 -5.30 -1.97
C MET A 145 6.45 -6.04 -0.74
N GLY A 146 5.95 -7.27 -0.92
CA GLY A 146 5.60 -8.14 0.21
C GLY A 146 6.74 -8.33 1.21
N ALA A 147 8.00 -8.31 0.75
CA ALA A 147 9.17 -8.41 1.63
C ALA A 147 9.39 -7.17 2.54
N LEU A 148 8.69 -6.07 2.30
CA LEU A 148 8.70 -4.88 3.15
C LEU A 148 7.67 -4.95 4.27
N CYS A 149 6.79 -5.95 4.24
CA CYS A 149 5.63 -6.10 5.11
C CYS A 149 5.92 -7.11 6.22
N ASP A 150 5.43 -6.82 7.41
CA ASP A 150 5.42 -7.75 8.53
C ASP A 150 4.34 -8.84 8.31
N VAL A 151 3.25 -8.44 7.65
CA VAL A 151 2.18 -9.35 7.25
C VAL A 151 1.60 -8.96 5.89
N THR A 152 1.28 -9.96 5.07
CA THR A 152 0.58 -9.77 3.80
C THR A 152 -0.85 -10.29 3.90
N VAL A 153 -1.80 -9.44 3.54
CA VAL A 153 -3.24 -9.72 3.59
C VAL A 153 -3.80 -9.69 2.18
N CYS A 154 -4.43 -10.77 1.79
CA CYS A 154 -5.24 -10.81 0.58
C CYS A 154 -6.72 -10.66 0.92
N VAL A 155 -7.42 -9.73 0.25
CA VAL A 155 -8.87 -9.65 0.29
C VAL A 155 -9.44 -10.37 -0.93
N LEU A 156 -10.33 -11.35 -0.71
CA LEU A 156 -11.03 -12.09 -1.76
C LEU A 156 -12.54 -11.87 -1.64
N ALA A 157 -13.24 -12.00 -2.76
CA ALA A 157 -14.71 -12.03 -2.80
C ALA A 157 -15.16 -12.93 -3.97
N PRO A 158 -16.36 -13.55 -3.90
CA PRO A 158 -16.92 -14.32 -4.98
C PRO A 158 -16.94 -13.55 -6.30
N ARG A 159 -16.74 -14.27 -7.41
CA ARG A 159 -16.61 -13.68 -8.75
C ARG A 159 -17.82 -12.84 -9.17
N ASP A 160 -19.01 -13.34 -8.89
CA ASP A 160 -20.28 -12.67 -9.18
C ASP A 160 -20.45 -11.37 -8.36
N VAL A 161 -20.08 -11.40 -7.09
CA VAL A 161 -20.08 -10.23 -6.20
C VAL A 161 -19.09 -9.17 -6.72
N ARG A 162 -17.90 -9.59 -7.11
CA ARG A 162 -16.90 -8.68 -7.71
C ARG A 162 -17.40 -8.08 -9.01
N MET A 163 -18.03 -8.87 -9.87
CA MET A 163 -18.58 -8.41 -11.14
C MET A 163 -19.64 -7.33 -10.94
N GLN A 164 -20.59 -7.56 -10.03
CA GLN A 164 -21.62 -6.57 -9.70
C GLN A 164 -21.00 -5.26 -9.15
N ARG A 165 -20.03 -5.36 -8.25
CA ARG A 165 -19.34 -4.20 -7.68
C ARG A 165 -18.58 -3.40 -8.75
N ILE A 166 -17.90 -4.05 -9.69
CA ILE A 166 -17.18 -3.42 -10.79
C ILE A 166 -18.14 -2.71 -11.73
N MET A 167 -19.22 -3.38 -12.12
CA MET A 167 -20.26 -2.79 -12.99
C MET A 167 -20.87 -1.54 -12.35
N ALA A 168 -21.25 -1.61 -11.08
CA ALA A 168 -21.85 -0.50 -10.36
C ALA A 168 -20.88 0.69 -10.16
N ARG A 169 -19.61 0.42 -9.84
CA ARG A 169 -18.59 1.44 -9.57
C ARG A 169 -18.12 2.14 -10.84
N ASP A 170 -17.84 1.37 -11.90
CA ASP A 170 -17.12 1.83 -13.09
C ASP A 170 -18.08 2.05 -14.29
N GLY A 171 -19.38 1.76 -14.12
CA GLY A 171 -20.37 1.88 -15.20
C GLY A 171 -20.14 0.90 -16.35
N LEU A 172 -19.49 -0.24 -16.09
CA LEU A 172 -19.14 -1.22 -17.11
C LEU A 172 -20.31 -2.12 -17.47
N THR A 173 -20.36 -2.54 -18.72
CA THR A 173 -21.23 -3.64 -19.15
C THR A 173 -20.73 -4.97 -18.59
N GLU A 174 -21.62 -5.97 -18.50
CA GLU A 174 -21.23 -7.31 -18.02
C GLU A 174 -20.07 -7.93 -18.80
N PRO A 175 -20.02 -7.91 -20.14
CA PRO A 175 -18.88 -8.42 -20.90
C PRO A 175 -17.57 -7.72 -20.58
N ALA A 176 -17.59 -6.40 -20.40
CA ALA A 176 -16.40 -5.62 -20.04
C ALA A 176 -15.92 -5.92 -18.61
N ALA A 177 -16.84 -6.05 -17.66
CA ALA A 177 -16.51 -6.42 -16.27
C ALA A 177 -15.96 -7.86 -16.22
N ARG A 178 -16.53 -8.79 -16.98
CA ARG A 178 -16.05 -10.17 -17.11
C ARG A 178 -14.62 -10.21 -17.67
N ALA A 179 -14.37 -9.53 -18.78
CA ALA A 179 -13.03 -9.45 -19.38
C ALA A 179 -12.00 -8.89 -18.41
N ARG A 180 -12.37 -7.88 -17.61
CA ARG A 180 -11.50 -7.30 -16.58
C ARG A 180 -11.18 -8.28 -15.43
N ILE A 181 -12.13 -9.11 -15.05
CA ILE A 181 -11.91 -10.15 -14.03
C ILE A 181 -11.02 -11.25 -14.60
N ASP A 182 -11.27 -11.67 -15.84
CA ASP A 182 -10.53 -12.77 -16.50
C ASP A 182 -9.06 -12.41 -16.79
N ALA A 183 -8.76 -11.13 -16.94
CA ALA A 183 -7.39 -10.63 -17.08
C ALA A 183 -6.57 -10.64 -15.78
N GLN A 184 -7.18 -10.91 -14.63
CA GLN A 184 -6.50 -10.93 -13.35
C GLN A 184 -5.97 -12.33 -12.99
N LYS A 185 -5.04 -12.37 -12.02
CA LYS A 185 -4.58 -13.63 -11.43
C LYS A 185 -5.75 -14.38 -10.79
N PRO A 186 -5.74 -15.72 -10.82
CA PRO A 186 -6.74 -16.52 -10.11
C PRO A 186 -6.62 -16.37 -8.59
N ASP A 187 -7.71 -16.63 -7.87
CA ASP A 187 -7.75 -16.52 -6.41
C ASP A 187 -6.68 -17.36 -5.72
N GLU A 188 -6.33 -18.52 -6.31
CA GLU A 188 -5.29 -19.41 -5.78
C GLU A 188 -3.89 -18.75 -5.73
N PHE A 189 -3.58 -17.89 -6.69
CA PHE A 189 -2.34 -17.10 -6.70
C PHE A 189 -2.22 -16.23 -5.44
N TYR A 190 -3.31 -15.59 -5.04
CA TYR A 190 -3.34 -14.76 -3.83
C TYR A 190 -3.34 -15.61 -2.55
N ARG A 191 -4.08 -16.74 -2.55
CA ARG A 191 -4.15 -17.65 -1.40
C ARG A 191 -2.81 -18.25 -1.04
N THR A 192 -2.01 -18.59 -2.03
CA THR A 192 -0.67 -19.16 -1.84
C THR A 192 0.39 -18.12 -1.56
N GLY A 193 0.20 -16.88 -2.04
CA GLY A 193 1.19 -15.80 -1.93
C GLY A 193 1.05 -14.93 -0.68
N CYS A 194 -0.09 -14.94 0.01
CA CYS A 194 -0.34 -14.11 1.19
C CYS A 194 -0.43 -14.94 2.47
N GLN A 195 -0.01 -14.34 3.58
CA GLN A 195 -0.05 -14.98 4.90
C GLN A 195 -1.48 -15.04 5.48
N VAL A 196 -2.29 -14.02 5.18
CA VAL A 196 -3.67 -13.91 5.67
C VAL A 196 -4.64 -13.73 4.52
N ILE A 197 -5.75 -14.47 4.57
CA ILE A 197 -6.84 -14.36 3.61
C ILE A 197 -8.07 -13.82 4.32
N LEU A 198 -8.57 -12.67 3.87
CA LEU A 198 -9.79 -12.05 4.35
C LEU A 198 -10.87 -12.17 3.28
N THR A 199 -11.92 -12.95 3.53
CA THR A 199 -12.99 -13.18 2.54
C THR A 199 -14.15 -12.20 2.76
N ASN A 200 -14.58 -11.53 1.69
CA ASN A 200 -15.67 -10.56 1.65
C ASN A 200 -16.86 -11.11 0.86
N ASP A 201 -17.53 -12.09 1.44
CA ASP A 201 -18.69 -12.83 0.89
C ASP A 201 -19.98 -12.61 1.68
N THR A 202 -19.96 -11.70 2.64
CA THR A 202 -21.06 -11.39 3.56
C THR A 202 -21.49 -9.92 3.45
N SER A 203 -22.24 -9.42 4.44
CA SER A 203 -22.62 -8.01 4.52
C SER A 203 -21.41 -7.10 4.74
N LEU A 204 -21.55 -5.83 4.36
CA LEU A 204 -20.51 -4.81 4.59
C LEU A 204 -20.14 -4.70 6.07
N GLU A 205 -21.12 -4.77 6.96
CA GLU A 205 -20.91 -4.68 8.40
C GLU A 205 -20.11 -5.88 8.93
N ALA A 206 -20.50 -7.09 8.56
CA ALA A 206 -19.77 -8.29 8.93
C ALA A 206 -18.34 -8.29 8.41
N PHE A 207 -18.10 -7.77 7.20
CA PHE A 207 -16.76 -7.63 6.64
C PHE A 207 -15.94 -6.55 7.36
N ARG A 208 -16.56 -5.44 7.77
CA ARG A 208 -15.90 -4.44 8.63
C ARG A 208 -15.47 -5.04 9.97
N ASP A 209 -16.36 -5.82 10.60
CA ASP A 209 -16.06 -6.47 11.88
C ASP A 209 -14.93 -7.51 11.73
N ALA A 210 -14.92 -8.27 10.64
CA ALA A 210 -13.82 -9.17 10.32
C ALA A 210 -12.50 -8.41 10.12
N SER A 211 -12.53 -7.28 9.42
CA SER A 211 -11.37 -6.39 9.23
C SER A 211 -10.85 -5.85 10.57
N ARG A 212 -11.75 -5.43 11.46
CA ARG A 212 -11.39 -4.93 12.80
C ARG A 212 -10.75 -6.01 13.66
N ARG A 213 -11.30 -7.23 13.65
CA ARG A 213 -10.72 -8.37 14.38
C ARG A 213 -9.33 -8.68 13.85
N LEU A 214 -9.17 -8.79 12.54
CA LEU A 214 -7.87 -9.04 11.93
C LEU A 214 -6.83 -7.97 12.35
N LEU A 215 -7.19 -6.70 12.27
CA LEU A 215 -6.27 -5.62 12.67
C LEU A 215 -5.94 -5.67 14.16
N ASN A 216 -6.89 -6.04 15.04
CA ASN A 216 -6.62 -6.24 16.46
C ASN A 216 -5.62 -7.37 16.69
N ASP A 217 -5.77 -8.48 15.96
CA ASP A 217 -4.88 -9.64 16.10
C ASP A 217 -3.46 -9.29 15.62
N ILE A 218 -3.33 -8.62 14.47
CA ILE A 218 -2.04 -8.20 13.90
C ILE A 218 -1.32 -7.21 14.85
N THR A 219 -2.03 -6.28 15.48
CA THR A 219 -1.42 -5.26 16.33
C THR A 219 -1.23 -5.69 17.79
N LYS A 220 -1.78 -6.82 18.22
CA LYS A 220 -1.64 -7.35 19.58
C LYS A 220 -0.43 -8.25 19.78
N GLU A 221 0.12 -8.83 18.73
CA GLU A 221 1.24 -9.78 18.83
C GLU A 221 2.58 -9.14 19.22
N GLU A 222 2.67 -7.82 19.39
CA GLU A 222 3.87 -7.11 19.85
C GLU A 222 3.82 -6.63 21.30
N THR A 223 2.97 -7.24 22.13
CA THR A 223 3.06 -6.98 23.59
C THR A 223 3.87 -8.11 24.25
N PRO A 224 5.14 -7.85 24.66
CA PRO A 224 5.94 -8.82 25.38
C PRO A 224 5.40 -9.10 26.78
#